data_ff18d9ef5a43170fcddb2999ca677bd0
#
_entry.id   ff18d9ef5a43170fcddb2999ca677bd0
#
_cell.length_a   1.000
_cell.length_b   1.000
_cell.length_c   1.000
_cell.angle_alpha   90.00
_cell.angle_beta   90.00
_cell.angle_gamma   90.00
#
_symmetry.space_group_name_H-M   'P 1'
#
loop_
_entity.id
_entity.type
_entity.pdbx_description
1 polymer ?
#
loop_
_entity_poly.entity_id
_entity_poly.type
_entity_poly.pdbx_seq_one_letter_code
_entity_poly.pdbx_strand_id
1 'polypeptide(L)'
;GGDKVHQGLVRRSLVAKGYLPGGEATPPVNSLAFRRALARFQADNRMVVTGTVNFPTYERVLRDFVALDANGQLTRYGWMSQDPTPVQPLDDPELPIPSSGLAYGARTPARTIDLQIENVLLGRSVFEVGEQVFLSATVSQASHMACYLSDSGGNVMRLIPNPIATQAVVPGNQAVRIPDWMSPNPGFVLATTAPGQEGVLCAATGEDVTAKLPAPLQGAALRPMPEFRGLDAVAKAYTDAVGADAVSLGRVNWTVGPRRPAAAATPAPAAQAPAASAAPAATATPAR
;
A
#
# COMPACT_ATOMS: atom_id res chain seq x y z
N GLY A 1 -21.01 8.31 18.84
CA GLY A 1 -21.75 8.07 17.58
C GLY A 1 -20.98 7.30 16.52
N GLY A 2 -19.68 7.45 16.44
CA GLY A 2 -18.84 6.82 15.41
C GLY A 2 -18.79 5.29 15.50
N ASP A 3 -18.75 4.73 16.69
CA ASP A 3 -18.68 3.28 16.90
C ASP A 3 -19.85 2.51 16.28
N LYS A 4 -21.06 3.04 16.36
CA LYS A 4 -22.26 2.36 15.83
C LYS A 4 -22.22 2.28 14.29
N VAL A 5 -21.71 3.30 13.63
CA VAL A 5 -21.57 3.33 12.17
C VAL A 5 -20.54 2.30 11.71
N HIS A 6 -19.39 2.26 12.36
CA HIS A 6 -18.31 1.31 12.04
C HIS A 6 -18.74 -0.13 12.28
N GLN A 7 -19.41 -0.40 13.39
CA GLN A 7 -19.94 -1.73 13.69
C GLN A 7 -21.02 -2.15 12.67
N GLY A 8 -21.85 -1.22 12.23
CA GLY A 8 -22.84 -1.46 11.18
C GLY A 8 -22.21 -1.80 9.82
N LEU A 9 -21.11 -1.15 9.47
CA LEU A 9 -20.34 -1.47 8.25
C LEU A 9 -19.71 -2.86 8.34
N VAL A 10 -19.09 -3.19 9.47
CA VAL A 10 -18.53 -4.53 9.71
C VAL A 10 -19.61 -5.60 9.62
N ARG A 11 -20.77 -5.38 10.23
CA ARG A 11 -21.91 -6.31 10.16
C ARG A 11 -22.34 -6.58 8.72
N ARG A 12 -22.51 -5.54 7.90
CA ARG A 12 -22.86 -5.70 6.48
C ARG A 12 -21.79 -6.44 5.70
N SER A 13 -20.53 -6.15 5.95
CA SER A 13 -19.42 -6.87 5.30
C SER A 13 -19.38 -8.34 5.69
N LEU A 14 -19.64 -8.69 6.95
CA LEU A 14 -19.71 -10.09 7.39
C LEU A 14 -20.88 -10.84 6.74
N VAL A 15 -22.00 -10.16 6.49
CA VAL A 15 -23.11 -10.73 5.70
C VAL A 15 -22.67 -10.98 4.25
N ALA A 16 -22.08 -9.99 3.61
CA ALA A 16 -21.60 -10.10 2.22
C ALA A 16 -20.56 -11.21 2.06
N LYS A 17 -19.75 -11.48 3.08
CA LYS A 17 -18.73 -12.52 3.10
C LYS A 17 -19.25 -13.90 3.56
N GLY A 18 -20.53 -14.00 3.91
CA GLY A 18 -21.16 -15.26 4.32
C GLY A 18 -20.92 -15.68 5.78
N TYR A 19 -20.37 -14.81 6.62
CA TYR A 19 -20.19 -15.10 8.06
C TYR A 19 -21.45 -14.89 8.88
N LEU A 20 -22.40 -14.08 8.39
CA LEU A 20 -23.69 -13.81 9.01
C LEU A 20 -24.81 -14.03 8.00
N PRO A 21 -25.98 -14.48 8.46
CA PRO A 21 -27.17 -14.53 7.62
C PRO A 21 -27.60 -13.10 7.25
N GLY A 22 -28.16 -12.93 6.06
CA GLY A 22 -28.69 -11.66 5.57
C GLY A 22 -30.17 -11.43 5.93
N GLY A 23 -30.65 -10.22 5.65
CA GLY A 23 -32.04 -9.85 5.84
C GLY A 23 -32.44 -9.69 7.32
N GLU A 24 -33.68 -10.04 7.64
CA GLU A 24 -34.22 -9.94 9.01
C GLU A 24 -33.54 -10.89 10.00
N ALA A 25 -32.96 -11.98 9.50
CA ALA A 25 -32.20 -12.94 10.30
C ALA A 25 -30.81 -12.44 10.73
N THR A 26 -30.37 -11.26 10.24
CA THR A 26 -29.04 -10.74 10.57
C THR A 26 -28.94 -10.36 12.05
N PRO A 27 -28.07 -11.02 12.84
CA PRO A 27 -27.94 -10.74 14.26
C PRO A 27 -27.57 -9.27 14.54
N PRO A 28 -28.07 -8.70 15.64
CA PRO A 28 -27.67 -7.37 16.08
C PRO A 28 -26.17 -7.28 16.33
N VAL A 29 -25.62 -6.09 16.12
CA VAL A 29 -24.23 -5.79 16.50
C VAL A 29 -24.05 -6.05 18.00
N ASN A 30 -22.92 -6.64 18.38
CA ASN A 30 -22.58 -7.06 19.74
C ASN A 30 -23.40 -8.22 20.33
N SER A 31 -24.31 -8.83 19.57
CA SER A 31 -24.89 -10.10 19.95
C SER A 31 -23.84 -11.21 19.99
N LEU A 32 -24.11 -12.29 20.70
CA LEU A 32 -23.19 -13.43 20.73
C LEU A 32 -22.96 -14.02 19.33
N ALA A 33 -24.03 -14.11 18.51
CA ALA A 33 -23.92 -14.57 17.13
C ALA A 33 -23.04 -13.65 16.27
N PHE A 34 -23.16 -12.33 16.42
CA PHE A 34 -22.29 -11.38 15.75
C PHE A 34 -20.83 -11.55 16.19
N ARG A 35 -20.59 -11.65 17.49
CA ARG A 35 -19.23 -11.84 18.03
C ARG A 35 -18.60 -13.14 17.59
N ARG A 36 -19.36 -14.23 17.51
CA ARG A 36 -18.90 -15.52 16.97
C ARG A 36 -18.54 -15.43 15.49
N ALA A 37 -19.38 -14.77 14.69
CA ALA A 37 -19.11 -14.56 13.28
C ALA A 37 -17.84 -13.74 13.06
N LEU A 38 -17.67 -12.68 13.85
CA LEU A 38 -16.48 -11.85 13.80
C LEU A 38 -15.23 -12.62 14.22
N ALA A 39 -15.31 -13.45 15.25
CA ALA A 39 -14.23 -14.30 15.71
C ALA A 39 -13.82 -15.33 14.63
N ARG A 40 -14.79 -15.93 13.93
CA ARG A 40 -14.51 -16.81 12.78
C ARG A 40 -13.78 -16.05 11.66
N PHE A 41 -14.28 -14.86 11.31
CA PHE A 41 -13.61 -14.01 10.33
C PHE A 41 -12.16 -13.72 10.74
N GLN A 42 -11.93 -13.35 11.99
CA GLN A 42 -10.58 -13.10 12.51
C GLN A 42 -9.69 -14.34 12.41
N ALA A 43 -10.21 -15.51 12.79
CA ALA A 43 -9.48 -16.78 12.70
C ALA A 43 -9.11 -17.12 11.25
N ASP A 44 -10.07 -17.03 10.32
CA ASP A 44 -9.87 -17.33 8.90
C ASP A 44 -8.84 -16.38 8.25
N ASN A 45 -8.78 -15.14 8.74
CA ASN A 45 -7.80 -14.16 8.29
C ASN A 45 -6.50 -14.13 9.12
N ARG A 46 -6.29 -15.14 9.99
CA ARG A 46 -5.10 -15.28 10.83
C ARG A 46 -4.85 -14.07 11.76
N MET A 47 -5.93 -13.44 12.19
CA MET A 47 -5.90 -12.32 13.12
C MET A 47 -6.02 -12.81 14.57
N VAL A 48 -5.74 -11.92 15.53
CA VAL A 48 -6.07 -12.19 16.92
C VAL A 48 -7.58 -12.31 17.08
N VAL A 49 -8.04 -13.43 17.60
CA VAL A 49 -9.47 -13.71 17.75
C VAL A 49 -10.00 -13.07 19.02
N THR A 50 -10.81 -12.03 18.87
CA THR A 50 -11.33 -11.24 19.97
C THR A 50 -12.86 -11.22 20.02
N GLY A 51 -13.49 -11.51 18.88
CA GLY A 51 -14.92 -11.32 18.70
C GLY A 51 -15.38 -9.87 18.90
N THR A 52 -14.44 -8.92 18.83
CA THR A 52 -14.71 -7.48 18.93
C THR A 52 -14.20 -6.74 17.71
N VAL A 53 -14.86 -5.64 17.37
CA VAL A 53 -14.43 -4.77 16.29
C VAL A 53 -13.30 -3.88 16.80
N ASN A 54 -12.07 -4.27 16.52
CA ASN A 54 -10.88 -3.44 16.71
C ASN A 54 -10.40 -2.88 15.37
N PHE A 55 -9.47 -1.94 15.40
CA PHE A 55 -8.99 -1.27 14.18
C PHE A 55 -8.46 -2.25 13.11
N PRO A 56 -7.58 -3.22 13.43
CA PRO A 56 -7.12 -4.17 12.43
C PRO A 56 -8.25 -5.00 11.80
N THR A 57 -9.23 -5.41 12.60
CA THR A 57 -10.40 -6.16 12.11
C THR A 57 -11.27 -5.30 11.20
N TYR A 58 -11.52 -4.06 11.61
CA TYR A 58 -12.27 -3.08 10.82
C TYR A 58 -11.62 -2.85 9.46
N GLU A 59 -10.33 -2.56 9.46
CA GLU A 59 -9.57 -2.34 8.24
C GLU A 59 -9.60 -3.56 7.32
N ARG A 60 -9.39 -4.75 7.87
CA ARG A 60 -9.40 -6.00 7.10
C ARG A 60 -10.76 -6.34 6.52
N VAL A 61 -11.83 -6.16 7.30
CA VAL A 61 -13.21 -6.40 6.86
C VAL A 61 -13.59 -5.44 5.73
N LEU A 62 -13.24 -4.16 5.86
CA LEU A 62 -13.65 -3.14 4.89
C LEU A 62 -12.80 -3.11 3.63
N ARG A 63 -11.59 -3.61 3.65
CA ARG A 63 -10.72 -3.63 2.48
C ARG A 63 -11.40 -4.27 1.27
N ASP A 64 -12.02 -5.42 1.47
CA ASP A 64 -12.74 -6.11 0.39
C ASP A 64 -14.15 -5.53 0.16
N PHE A 65 -14.77 -4.97 1.20
CA PHE A 65 -16.09 -4.35 1.09
C PHE A 65 -16.08 -3.08 0.23
N VAL A 66 -15.03 -2.30 0.36
CA VAL A 66 -14.83 -1.10 -0.47
C VAL A 66 -14.57 -1.47 -1.94
N ALA A 67 -13.92 -2.60 -2.19
CA ALA A 67 -13.74 -3.14 -3.54
C ALA A 67 -15.07 -3.65 -4.15
N LEU A 68 -16.05 -3.96 -3.31
CA LEU A 68 -17.37 -4.46 -3.72
C LEU A 68 -18.42 -3.34 -3.92
N ASP A 69 -18.19 -2.13 -3.41
CA ASP A 69 -19.09 -1.00 -3.62
C ASP A 69 -18.84 -0.41 -5.00
N ALA A 70 -19.70 -0.78 -5.95
CA ALA A 70 -19.62 -0.42 -7.37
C ALA A 70 -19.67 1.10 -7.66
N ASN A 71 -19.86 1.94 -6.66
CA ASN A 71 -19.95 3.39 -6.81
C ASN A 71 -18.62 4.12 -6.63
N GLY A 72 -17.52 3.43 -6.38
CA GLY A 72 -16.17 4.02 -6.39
C GLY A 72 -15.92 5.11 -5.34
N GLN A 73 -16.82 5.32 -4.40
CA GLN A 73 -16.64 6.25 -3.30
C GLN A 73 -16.02 5.54 -2.11
N LEU A 74 -14.70 5.57 -2.10
CA LEU A 74 -13.88 5.32 -0.91
C LEU A 74 -14.13 6.41 0.12
N THR A 75 -15.25 6.37 0.81
CA THR A 75 -15.37 7.07 2.07
C THR A 75 -14.50 6.32 3.08
N ARG A 76 -13.23 6.68 3.15
CA ARG A 76 -12.39 6.37 4.30
C ARG A 76 -13.02 7.08 5.49
N TYR A 77 -13.98 6.45 6.13
CA TYR A 77 -14.37 6.86 7.46
C TYR A 77 -13.16 6.62 8.36
N GLY A 78 -12.46 7.70 8.68
CA GLY A 78 -11.35 7.61 9.60
C GLY A 78 -11.80 6.93 10.88
N TRP A 79 -11.12 5.86 11.27
CA TRP A 79 -11.28 5.32 12.60
C TRP A 79 -10.80 6.37 13.59
N MET A 80 -11.71 6.90 14.40
CA MET A 80 -11.43 8.01 15.32
C MET A 80 -11.00 7.54 16.71
N SER A 81 -11.07 6.24 16.98
CA SER A 81 -10.67 5.69 18.26
C SER A 81 -9.29 5.06 18.18
N GLN A 82 -8.32 5.71 18.76
CA GLN A 82 -7.03 5.12 19.12
C GLN A 82 -7.10 4.43 20.47
N ASP A 83 -8.22 3.81 20.77
CA ASP A 83 -8.39 3.16 22.06
C ASP A 83 -7.52 1.90 22.13
N PRO A 84 -6.45 1.91 22.95
CA PRO A 84 -5.59 0.76 23.14
C PRO A 84 -6.23 -0.25 24.10
N THR A 85 -7.54 -0.41 24.08
CA THR A 85 -8.20 -1.37 24.95
C THR A 85 -7.54 -2.72 24.79
N PRO A 86 -7.01 -3.33 25.84
CA PRO A 86 -6.42 -4.64 25.78
C PRO A 86 -7.44 -5.61 25.20
N VAL A 87 -7.14 -6.15 24.04
CA VAL A 87 -8.03 -7.02 23.33
C VAL A 87 -7.98 -8.39 24.03
N GLN A 88 -9.02 -8.69 24.82
CA GLN A 88 -9.14 -10.01 25.42
C GLN A 88 -9.69 -11.00 24.39
N PRO A 89 -9.05 -12.16 24.24
CA PRO A 89 -9.56 -13.22 23.40
C PRO A 89 -10.98 -13.61 23.82
N LEU A 90 -11.81 -13.95 22.84
CA LEU A 90 -13.14 -14.51 23.10
C LEU A 90 -12.99 -15.98 23.51
N ASP A 91 -13.26 -16.29 24.76
CA ASP A 91 -13.36 -17.67 25.24
C ASP A 91 -14.75 -18.22 24.88
N ASP A 92 -14.82 -18.92 23.77
CA ASP A 92 -16.05 -19.51 23.26
C ASP A 92 -15.78 -20.93 22.74
N PRO A 93 -16.33 -21.97 23.39
CA PRO A 93 -16.07 -23.37 23.02
C PRO A 93 -16.64 -23.77 21.65
N GLU A 94 -17.55 -22.99 21.07
CA GLU A 94 -18.11 -23.26 19.74
C GLU A 94 -17.28 -22.68 18.58
N LEU A 95 -16.23 -21.91 18.86
CA LEU A 95 -15.35 -21.45 17.81
C LEU A 95 -14.52 -22.58 17.26
N PRO A 96 -14.32 -22.64 15.92
CA PRO A 96 -13.56 -23.73 15.26
C PRO A 96 -12.05 -23.58 15.51
N ILE A 97 -11.65 -23.42 16.77
CA ILE A 97 -10.27 -23.30 17.16
C ILE A 97 -9.95 -24.49 18.04
N PRO A 98 -8.78 -25.11 17.82
CA PRO A 98 -8.39 -26.22 18.68
C PRO A 98 -8.55 -25.81 20.13
N SER A 99 -9.28 -26.59 20.87
CA SER A 99 -9.73 -26.40 22.24
C SER A 99 -8.61 -26.32 23.30
N SER A 100 -7.40 -26.09 22.92
CA SER A 100 -6.32 -25.71 23.83
C SER A 100 -6.37 -24.20 23.98
N GLY A 101 -6.84 -23.71 25.12
CA GLY A 101 -6.87 -22.28 25.48
C GLY A 101 -5.51 -21.56 25.38
N LEU A 102 -4.47 -22.27 25.08
CA LEU A 102 -3.12 -21.79 24.72
C LEU A 102 -3.04 -21.27 23.29
N ALA A 103 -3.99 -21.61 22.41
CA ALA A 103 -3.91 -21.22 20.99
C ALA A 103 -4.23 -19.74 20.73
N TYR A 104 -5.01 -19.12 21.58
CA TYR A 104 -5.39 -17.71 21.43
C TYR A 104 -4.32 -16.73 21.88
N GLY A 105 -3.54 -17.09 22.88
CA GLY A 105 -2.44 -16.25 23.36
C GLY A 105 -1.12 -16.47 22.64
N ALA A 106 -0.98 -17.61 21.94
CA ALA A 106 0.30 -18.06 21.38
C ALA A 106 0.44 -17.88 19.87
N ARG A 107 -0.64 -17.59 19.13
CA ARG A 107 -0.55 -17.30 17.71
C ARG A 107 -0.33 -15.81 17.50
N THR A 108 0.91 -15.43 17.40
CA THR A 108 1.25 -14.17 16.75
C THR A 108 0.59 -14.19 15.37
N PRO A 109 -0.26 -13.19 15.04
CA PRO A 109 -0.87 -13.12 13.72
C PRO A 109 0.22 -13.25 12.67
N ALA A 110 -0.06 -13.94 11.57
CA ALA A 110 0.89 -14.02 10.47
C ALA A 110 1.26 -12.59 10.06
N ARG A 111 2.56 -12.32 9.98
CA ARG A 111 3.05 -11.03 9.47
C ARG A 111 2.54 -10.86 8.05
N THR A 112 2.01 -9.68 7.76
CA THR A 112 1.61 -9.30 6.41
C THR A 112 2.33 -8.04 6.00
N ILE A 113 2.53 -7.87 4.70
CA ILE A 113 3.05 -6.66 4.10
C ILE A 113 2.10 -6.23 2.99
N ASP A 114 1.73 -4.96 3.01
CA ASP A 114 0.93 -4.31 1.98
C ASP A 114 1.80 -3.29 1.25
N LEU A 115 2.00 -3.50 -0.04
CA LEU A 115 2.82 -2.65 -0.90
C LEU A 115 1.94 -2.05 -1.97
N GLN A 116 1.90 -0.71 -2.08
CA GLN A 116 1.00 0.02 -2.95
C GLN A 116 1.73 1.09 -3.77
N ILE A 117 1.20 1.38 -4.96
CA ILE A 117 1.61 2.52 -5.78
C ILE A 117 0.79 3.73 -5.32
N GLU A 118 1.47 4.80 -4.92
CA GLU A 118 0.88 6.01 -4.34
C GLU A 118 0.77 7.18 -5.35
N ASN A 119 1.08 6.95 -6.60
CA ASN A 119 0.91 7.98 -7.62
C ASN A 119 -0.55 8.47 -7.68
N VAL A 120 -0.74 9.73 -8.08
CA VAL A 120 -1.99 10.51 -7.96
C VAL A 120 -3.26 9.77 -8.43
N LEU A 121 -3.12 8.86 -9.38
CA LEU A 121 -4.22 8.00 -9.82
C LEU A 121 -4.11 6.65 -9.12
N LEU A 122 -4.99 6.39 -8.19
CA LEU A 122 -5.09 5.09 -7.50
C LEU A 122 -5.23 3.96 -8.54
N GLY A 123 -4.45 2.90 -8.33
CA GLY A 123 -4.43 1.75 -9.23
C GLY A 123 -3.68 1.99 -10.55
N ARG A 124 -2.96 3.08 -10.68
CA ARG A 124 -2.10 3.32 -11.84
C ARG A 124 -1.01 2.25 -11.90
N SER A 125 -0.98 1.52 -13.00
CA SER A 125 0.00 0.46 -13.26
C SER A 125 0.76 0.65 -14.58
N VAL A 126 0.53 1.77 -15.28
CA VAL A 126 1.17 2.12 -16.54
C VAL A 126 1.82 3.49 -16.40
N PHE A 127 3.12 3.56 -16.73
CA PHE A 127 3.94 4.76 -16.66
C PHE A 127 4.63 4.98 -18.00
N GLU A 128 5.07 6.19 -18.25
CA GLU A 128 5.95 6.53 -19.37
C GLU A 128 7.41 6.63 -18.90
N VAL A 129 8.35 6.40 -19.77
CA VAL A 129 9.78 6.60 -19.49
C VAL A 129 10.04 8.00 -18.96
N GLY A 130 10.73 8.09 -17.81
CA GLY A 130 11.05 9.32 -17.11
C GLY A 130 10.04 9.73 -16.02
N GLU A 131 8.92 9.02 -15.87
CA GLU A 131 8.01 9.24 -14.75
C GLU A 131 8.57 8.65 -13.46
N GLN A 132 8.24 9.30 -12.34
CA GLN A 132 8.59 8.80 -11.02
C GLN A 132 7.48 7.92 -10.47
N VAL A 133 7.87 6.84 -9.80
CA VAL A 133 6.97 5.93 -9.09
C VAL A 133 7.13 6.16 -7.60
N PHE A 134 6.02 6.27 -6.91
CA PHE A 134 5.95 6.45 -5.45
C PHE A 134 5.22 5.27 -4.86
N LEU A 135 5.85 4.60 -3.89
CA LEU A 135 5.29 3.43 -3.23
C LEU A 135 5.15 3.67 -1.73
N SER A 136 4.22 2.96 -1.12
CA SER A 136 4.17 2.79 0.32
C SER A 136 4.13 1.32 0.69
N ALA A 137 4.83 0.96 1.75
CA ALA A 137 4.82 -0.37 2.35
C ALA A 137 4.32 -0.28 3.79
N THR A 138 3.35 -1.10 4.14
CA THR A 138 2.83 -1.21 5.50
C THR A 138 2.93 -2.65 5.97
N VAL A 139 3.59 -2.88 7.08
CA VAL A 139 3.68 -4.20 7.72
C VAL A 139 2.72 -4.28 8.89
N SER A 140 2.13 -5.45 9.12
CA SER A 140 1.16 -5.63 10.21
C SER A 140 1.79 -5.64 11.61
N GLN A 141 3.09 -5.90 11.69
CA GLN A 141 3.87 -5.98 12.93
C GLN A 141 5.24 -5.36 12.70
N ALA A 142 5.89 -4.90 13.77
CA ALA A 142 7.29 -4.46 13.69
C ALA A 142 8.14 -5.52 12.98
N SER A 143 8.87 -5.11 11.97
CA SER A 143 9.55 -6.04 11.06
C SER A 143 10.87 -5.48 10.59
N HIS A 144 11.83 -6.38 10.39
CA HIS A 144 12.97 -6.09 9.52
C HIS A 144 12.47 -6.12 8.08
N MET A 145 12.66 -5.06 7.33
CA MET A 145 12.15 -4.94 5.96
C MET A 145 13.25 -4.49 5.01
N ALA A 146 13.31 -5.18 3.87
CA ALA A 146 14.15 -4.77 2.74
C ALA A 146 13.32 -4.78 1.46
N CYS A 147 13.53 -3.78 0.60
CA CYS A 147 12.82 -3.64 -0.67
C CYS A 147 13.78 -3.62 -1.84
N TYR A 148 13.42 -4.29 -2.91
CA TYR A 148 14.21 -4.52 -4.11
C TYR A 148 13.44 -4.10 -5.36
N LEU A 149 14.11 -3.37 -6.23
CA LEU A 149 13.63 -3.03 -7.57
C LEU A 149 14.11 -4.07 -8.58
N SER A 150 13.24 -4.46 -9.50
CA SER A 150 13.64 -5.04 -10.78
C SER A 150 13.29 -4.06 -11.88
N ASP A 151 14.28 -3.63 -12.65
CA ASP A 151 14.08 -2.76 -13.83
C ASP A 151 13.52 -3.56 -15.02
N SER A 152 13.25 -2.86 -16.12
CA SER A 152 12.72 -3.46 -17.35
C SER A 152 13.67 -4.47 -18.01
N GLY A 153 14.96 -4.41 -17.70
CA GLY A 153 15.98 -5.39 -18.13
C GLY A 153 16.09 -6.59 -17.20
N GLY A 154 15.33 -6.63 -16.09
CA GLY A 154 15.40 -7.66 -15.06
C GLY A 154 16.57 -7.50 -14.10
N ASN A 155 17.27 -6.36 -14.12
CA ASN A 155 18.35 -6.09 -13.17
C ASN A 155 17.73 -5.77 -11.80
N VAL A 156 18.30 -6.34 -10.77
CA VAL A 156 17.81 -6.18 -9.39
C VAL A 156 18.75 -5.31 -8.59
N MET A 157 18.18 -4.41 -7.78
CA MET A 157 18.91 -3.63 -6.79
C MET A 157 18.12 -3.46 -5.50
N ARG A 158 18.80 -3.38 -4.36
CA ARG A 158 18.14 -3.06 -3.10
C ARG A 158 17.93 -1.55 -3.00
N LEU A 159 16.69 -1.14 -2.73
CA LEU A 159 16.32 0.26 -2.52
C LEU A 159 16.49 0.69 -1.07
N ILE A 160 15.96 -0.11 -0.14
CA ILE A 160 16.00 0.12 1.31
C ILE A 160 16.28 -1.22 2.03
N PRO A 161 16.96 -1.20 3.18
CA PRO A 161 17.68 -0.05 3.72
C PRO A 161 18.84 0.37 2.82
N ASN A 162 19.22 1.66 2.89
CA ASN A 162 20.33 2.25 2.15
C ASN A 162 21.10 3.22 3.09
N PRO A 163 22.25 3.79 2.68
CA PRO A 163 23.05 4.64 3.57
C PRO A 163 22.36 5.89 4.13
N ILE A 164 21.26 6.33 3.51
CA ILE A 164 20.46 7.48 3.96
C ILE A 164 19.24 7.01 4.74
N ALA A 165 18.46 6.08 4.18
CA ALA A 165 17.36 5.40 4.85
C ALA A 165 17.89 4.11 5.51
N THR A 166 18.61 4.27 6.62
CA THR A 166 19.33 3.20 7.29
C THR A 166 18.42 2.28 8.12
N GLN A 167 17.18 2.70 8.34
CA GLN A 167 16.25 1.99 9.20
C GLN A 167 15.80 0.67 8.55
N ALA A 168 16.36 -0.43 9.02
CA ALA A 168 15.96 -1.77 8.60
C ALA A 168 14.72 -2.27 9.36
N VAL A 169 14.49 -1.79 10.59
CA VAL A 169 13.32 -2.13 11.40
C VAL A 169 12.26 -1.07 11.21
N VAL A 170 11.10 -1.49 10.75
CA VAL A 170 9.94 -0.63 10.54
C VAL A 170 8.84 -0.98 11.55
N PRO A 171 8.15 0.01 12.12
CA PRO A 171 7.06 -0.22 13.05
C PRO A 171 5.85 -0.85 12.34
N GLY A 172 5.06 -1.60 13.07
CA GLY A 172 3.81 -2.15 12.56
C GLY A 172 2.76 -1.08 12.30
N ASN A 173 1.94 -1.29 11.29
CA ASN A 173 0.80 -0.46 10.94
C ASN A 173 1.14 1.02 10.60
N GLN A 174 2.38 1.27 10.22
CA GLN A 174 2.82 2.57 9.72
C GLN A 174 3.33 2.43 8.29
N ALA A 175 2.89 3.34 7.42
CA ALA A 175 3.34 3.36 6.04
C ALA A 175 4.79 3.87 5.93
N VAL A 176 5.63 3.10 5.26
CA VAL A 176 6.99 3.49 4.86
C VAL A 176 6.94 3.93 3.40
N ARG A 177 7.35 5.15 3.11
CA ARG A 177 7.38 5.71 1.75
C ARG A 177 8.63 5.29 1.02
N ILE A 178 8.50 4.91 -0.25
CA ILE A 178 9.60 4.41 -1.09
C ILE A 178 9.56 5.10 -2.45
N PRO A 179 10.47 6.06 -2.74
CA PRO A 179 11.36 6.76 -1.80
C PRO A 179 10.59 7.58 -0.77
N ASP A 180 11.23 8.06 0.29
CA ASP A 180 10.57 8.95 1.24
C ASP A 180 10.49 10.38 0.68
N TRP A 181 9.43 10.64 -0.09
CA TRP A 181 9.21 11.93 -0.74
C TRP A 181 8.86 13.08 0.22
N MET A 182 8.64 12.80 1.50
CA MET A 182 8.48 13.80 2.53
C MET A 182 9.82 14.22 3.15
N SER A 183 10.87 13.45 2.94
CA SER A 183 12.21 13.78 3.37
C SER A 183 12.88 14.77 2.38
N PRO A 184 13.62 15.76 2.85
CA PRO A 184 14.43 16.62 1.98
C PRO A 184 15.56 15.86 1.29
N ASN A 185 15.95 14.69 1.81
CA ASN A 185 16.94 13.80 1.23
C ASN A 185 16.45 12.37 1.27
N PRO A 186 15.70 11.92 0.25
CA PRO A 186 15.12 10.56 0.22
C PRO A 186 16.13 9.46 -0.07
N GLY A 187 17.35 9.78 -0.48
CA GLY A 187 18.42 8.84 -0.79
C GLY A 187 18.43 8.31 -2.22
N PHE A 188 17.31 8.29 -2.90
CA PHE A 188 17.18 7.90 -4.31
C PHE A 188 15.88 8.42 -4.92
N VAL A 189 15.82 8.34 -6.25
CA VAL A 189 14.62 8.61 -7.03
C VAL A 189 14.25 7.31 -7.74
N LEU A 190 13.01 6.90 -7.62
CA LEU A 190 12.48 5.75 -8.34
C LEU A 190 11.85 6.24 -9.65
N ALA A 191 12.66 6.34 -10.69
CA ALA A 191 12.23 6.79 -12.02
C ALA A 191 12.28 5.63 -13.01
N THR A 192 11.27 5.56 -13.86
CA THR A 192 11.22 4.62 -14.98
C THR A 192 12.27 4.99 -16.04
N THR A 193 13.05 4.03 -16.50
CA THR A 193 14.19 4.31 -17.39
C THR A 193 14.04 3.79 -18.81
N ALA A 194 13.35 2.67 -18.98
CA ALA A 194 13.16 2.03 -20.28
C ALA A 194 11.79 1.34 -20.35
N PRO A 195 11.21 1.21 -21.56
CA PRO A 195 9.98 0.46 -21.74
C PRO A 195 10.12 -0.99 -21.29
N GLY A 196 9.08 -1.55 -20.69
CA GLY A 196 9.03 -2.92 -20.23
C GLY A 196 8.28 -3.08 -18.91
N GLN A 197 8.52 -4.20 -18.25
CA GLN A 197 7.94 -4.48 -16.92
C GLN A 197 8.95 -4.16 -15.83
N GLU A 198 8.54 -3.37 -14.90
CA GLU A 198 9.30 -3.06 -13.69
C GLU A 198 8.49 -3.44 -12.46
N GLY A 199 9.13 -3.56 -11.31
CA GLY A 199 8.43 -3.83 -10.07
C GLY A 199 9.31 -3.73 -8.85
N VAL A 200 8.66 -3.73 -7.69
CA VAL A 200 9.31 -3.75 -6.39
C VAL A 200 8.77 -4.92 -5.57
N LEU A 201 9.67 -5.61 -4.90
CA LEU A 201 9.39 -6.62 -3.90
C LEU A 201 9.93 -6.11 -2.56
N CYS A 202 9.10 -6.16 -1.52
CA CYS A 202 9.54 -5.97 -0.16
C CYS A 202 9.42 -7.28 0.62
N ALA A 203 10.47 -7.63 1.36
CA ALA A 203 10.52 -8.77 2.26
C ALA A 203 10.52 -8.28 3.71
N ALA A 204 9.62 -8.81 4.51
CA ALA A 204 9.50 -8.48 5.93
C ALA A 204 9.65 -9.73 6.80
N THR A 205 10.52 -9.65 7.80
CA THR A 205 10.83 -10.75 8.73
C THR A 205 10.75 -10.27 10.18
N GLY A 206 10.54 -11.19 11.11
CA GLY A 206 10.47 -10.86 12.54
C GLY A 206 11.83 -10.56 13.16
N GLU A 207 12.89 -11.10 12.59
CA GLU A 207 14.27 -10.94 13.04
C GLU A 207 15.15 -10.52 11.87
N ASP A 208 16.33 -10.03 12.16
CA ASP A 208 17.34 -9.74 11.13
C ASP A 208 17.86 -11.06 10.53
N VAL A 209 17.55 -11.27 9.27
CA VAL A 209 17.96 -12.46 8.52
C VAL A 209 19.10 -12.19 7.54
N THR A 210 19.65 -10.98 7.54
CA THR A 210 20.67 -10.56 6.58
C THR A 210 21.83 -11.56 6.47
N ALA A 211 22.33 -12.05 7.60
CA ALA A 211 23.43 -13.01 7.63
C ALA A 211 23.07 -14.39 7.04
N LYS A 212 21.79 -14.72 6.92
CA LYS A 212 21.29 -15.97 6.35
C LYS A 212 21.09 -15.89 4.83
N LEU A 213 21.06 -14.67 4.29
CA LEU A 213 20.86 -14.45 2.86
C LEU A 213 22.12 -14.72 2.05
N PRO A 214 21.98 -15.03 0.76
CA PRO A 214 23.14 -15.11 -0.14
C PRO A 214 23.97 -13.82 -0.14
N ALA A 215 25.29 -13.96 -0.28
CA ALA A 215 26.25 -12.85 -0.20
C ALA A 215 25.86 -11.62 -1.06
N PRO A 216 25.35 -11.73 -2.30
CA PRO A 216 24.96 -10.57 -3.08
C PRO A 216 23.85 -9.74 -2.42
N LEU A 217 22.91 -10.36 -1.70
CA LEU A 217 21.84 -9.65 -0.98
C LEU A 217 22.34 -8.94 0.29
N GLN A 218 23.53 -9.28 0.78
CA GLN A 218 24.18 -8.62 1.90
C GLN A 218 25.02 -7.41 1.45
N GLY A 219 25.18 -7.22 0.15
CA GLY A 219 26.02 -6.17 -0.43
C GLY A 219 25.44 -4.76 -0.29
N ALA A 220 26.09 -3.79 -0.94
CA ALA A 220 25.68 -2.39 -0.92
C ALA A 220 24.34 -2.16 -1.60
N ALA A 221 23.51 -1.29 -1.00
CA ALA A 221 22.26 -0.86 -1.61
C ALA A 221 22.50 0.04 -2.84
N LEU A 222 21.46 0.20 -3.66
CA LEU A 222 21.44 1.07 -4.83
C LEU A 222 22.50 0.69 -5.89
N ARG A 223 22.90 -0.56 -5.90
CA ARG A 223 23.79 -1.13 -6.90
C ARG A 223 23.15 -2.37 -7.52
N PRO A 224 23.30 -2.56 -8.85
CA PRO A 224 22.82 -3.77 -9.52
C PRO A 224 23.47 -5.02 -8.91
N MET A 225 22.66 -6.07 -8.77
CA MET A 225 23.10 -7.40 -8.34
C MET A 225 22.98 -8.36 -9.53
N PRO A 226 24.03 -8.54 -10.32
CA PRO A 226 23.97 -9.33 -11.56
C PRO A 226 23.66 -10.82 -11.33
N GLU A 227 23.87 -11.30 -10.12
CA GLU A 227 23.56 -12.68 -9.72
C GLU A 227 22.04 -12.94 -9.62
N PHE A 228 21.24 -11.87 -9.50
CA PHE A 228 19.79 -11.95 -9.44
C PHE A 228 19.16 -11.36 -10.69
N ARG A 229 18.25 -12.12 -11.30
CA ARG A 229 17.46 -11.69 -12.46
C ARG A 229 15.99 -11.76 -12.09
N GLY A 230 15.38 -10.57 -11.95
CA GLY A 230 13.99 -10.43 -11.56
C GLY A 230 13.73 -10.68 -10.08
N LEU A 231 12.52 -10.30 -9.64
CA LEU A 231 12.12 -10.34 -8.24
C LEU A 231 11.84 -11.74 -7.72
N ASP A 232 11.53 -12.70 -8.59
CA ASP A 232 11.28 -14.09 -8.20
C ASP A 232 12.53 -14.75 -7.64
N ALA A 233 13.71 -14.39 -8.17
CA ALA A 233 14.99 -14.87 -7.65
C ALA A 233 15.24 -14.34 -6.22
N VAL A 234 14.88 -13.09 -5.94
CA VAL A 234 14.98 -12.50 -4.59
C VAL A 234 13.99 -13.18 -3.64
N ALA A 235 12.74 -13.34 -4.06
CA ALA A 235 11.71 -14.00 -3.27
C ALA A 235 12.14 -15.43 -2.88
N LYS A 236 12.67 -16.17 -3.86
CA LYS A 236 13.20 -17.51 -3.63
C LYS A 236 14.36 -17.51 -2.64
N ALA A 237 15.30 -16.58 -2.75
CA ALA A 237 16.44 -16.50 -1.85
C ALA A 237 16.02 -16.29 -0.38
N TYR A 238 15.01 -15.44 -0.14
CA TYR A 238 14.44 -15.26 1.19
C TYR A 238 13.75 -16.54 1.69
N THR A 239 12.93 -17.14 0.86
CA THR A 239 12.19 -18.36 1.22
C THR A 239 13.14 -19.52 1.50
N ASP A 240 14.20 -19.67 0.71
CA ASP A 240 15.23 -20.71 0.91
C ASP A 240 16.03 -20.46 2.19
N ALA A 241 16.29 -19.20 2.53
CA ALA A 241 17.11 -18.85 3.70
C ALA A 241 16.38 -19.03 5.04
N VAL A 242 15.08 -18.71 5.10
CA VAL A 242 14.35 -18.64 6.37
C VAL A 242 13.03 -19.42 6.39
N GLY A 243 12.61 -19.96 5.28
CA GLY A 243 11.32 -20.64 5.11
C GLY A 243 10.18 -19.67 4.77
N ALA A 244 9.18 -20.20 4.06
CA ALA A 244 8.04 -19.41 3.61
C ALA A 244 7.20 -18.82 4.76
N ASP A 245 7.18 -19.49 5.92
CA ASP A 245 6.40 -19.04 7.08
C ASP A 245 7.11 -17.91 7.88
N ALA A 246 8.41 -17.74 7.69
CA ALA A 246 9.21 -16.75 8.42
C ALA A 246 9.37 -15.42 7.66
N VAL A 247 9.01 -15.37 6.40
CA VAL A 247 9.08 -14.16 5.57
C VAL A 247 7.72 -13.82 4.99
N SER A 248 7.36 -12.54 5.02
CA SER A 248 6.21 -12.01 4.28
C SER A 248 6.72 -11.19 3.11
N LEU A 249 6.16 -11.46 1.94
CA LEU A 249 6.55 -10.82 0.69
C LEU A 249 5.39 -9.97 0.16
N GLY A 250 5.66 -8.70 -0.09
CA GLY A 250 4.77 -7.79 -0.81
C GLY A 250 5.37 -7.43 -2.15
N ARG A 251 4.57 -7.39 -3.20
CA ARG A 251 5.02 -7.09 -4.56
C ARG A 251 4.05 -6.20 -5.30
N VAL A 252 4.60 -5.24 -6.03
CA VAL A 252 3.89 -4.47 -7.04
C VAL A 252 4.67 -4.48 -8.33
N ASN A 253 3.96 -4.49 -9.44
CA ASN A 253 4.54 -4.39 -10.78
C ASN A 253 3.82 -3.30 -11.56
N TRP A 254 4.53 -2.72 -12.51
CA TRP A 254 3.96 -1.76 -13.45
C TRP A 254 4.58 -1.94 -14.83
N THR A 255 3.87 -1.44 -15.82
CA THR A 255 4.34 -1.40 -17.21
C THR A 255 4.89 -0.01 -17.52
N VAL A 256 6.04 0.05 -18.16
CA VAL A 256 6.61 1.30 -18.66
C VAL A 256 6.45 1.33 -20.19
N GLY A 257 5.70 2.31 -20.67
CA GLY A 257 5.58 2.59 -22.10
C GLY A 257 6.62 3.62 -22.59
N PRO A 258 6.80 3.75 -23.90
CA PRO A 258 7.65 4.78 -24.45
C PRO A 258 7.16 6.16 -24.06
N ARG A 259 8.10 7.09 -23.92
CA ARG A 259 7.75 8.49 -23.65
C ARG A 259 6.91 9.04 -24.80
N ARG A 260 5.71 9.56 -24.48
CA ARG A 260 4.88 10.23 -25.47
C ARG A 260 5.57 11.53 -25.89
N PRO A 261 5.73 11.82 -27.20
CA PRO A 261 6.25 13.10 -27.64
C PRO A 261 5.39 14.21 -27.00
N ALA A 262 6.03 15.24 -26.46
CA ALA A 262 5.29 16.42 -26.06
C ALA A 262 4.46 16.86 -27.25
N ALA A 263 3.13 16.95 -27.09
CA ALA A 263 2.28 17.52 -28.12
C ALA A 263 2.90 18.86 -28.50
N ALA A 264 3.26 19.00 -29.77
CA ALA A 264 3.84 20.25 -30.25
C ALA A 264 2.92 21.37 -29.76
N ALA A 265 3.47 22.26 -28.96
CA ALA A 265 2.71 23.39 -28.46
C ALA A 265 2.11 24.07 -29.70
N THR A 266 0.80 24.04 -29.82
CA THR A 266 0.13 24.79 -30.88
C THR A 266 0.61 26.21 -30.73
N PRO A 267 1.28 26.80 -31.73
CA PRO A 267 1.77 28.16 -31.59
C PRO A 267 0.59 29.01 -31.20
N ALA A 268 0.72 29.72 -30.09
CA ALA A 268 -0.30 30.66 -29.66
C ALA A 268 -0.64 31.55 -30.86
N PRO A 269 -1.95 31.77 -31.18
CA PRO A 269 -2.30 32.64 -32.26
C PRO A 269 -1.57 33.96 -32.04
N ALA A 270 -0.79 34.38 -33.06
CA ALA A 270 -0.03 35.61 -32.99
C ALA A 270 -0.99 36.73 -32.57
N ALA A 271 -0.68 37.37 -31.44
CA ALA A 271 -1.47 38.51 -30.97
C ALA A 271 -1.48 39.52 -32.12
N GLN A 272 -2.64 39.72 -32.73
CA GLN A 272 -2.83 40.77 -33.69
C GLN A 272 -2.51 42.09 -33.01
N ALA A 273 -1.48 42.77 -33.49
CA ALA A 273 -1.13 44.10 -33.04
C ALA A 273 -2.37 44.99 -33.18
N PRO A 274 -2.71 45.81 -32.20
CA PRO A 274 -3.84 46.73 -32.34
C PRO A 274 -3.57 47.67 -33.51
N ALA A 275 -4.52 47.74 -34.43
CA ALA A 275 -4.50 48.65 -35.56
C ALA A 275 -4.29 50.09 -35.03
N ALA A 276 -3.23 50.74 -35.52
CA ALA A 276 -2.96 52.13 -35.18
C ALA A 276 -4.16 52.99 -35.59
N SER A 277 -4.83 53.55 -34.60
CA SER A 277 -5.92 54.54 -34.83
C SER A 277 -5.31 55.75 -35.47
N ALA A 278 -5.74 56.05 -36.71
CA ALA A 278 -5.36 57.26 -37.42
C ALA A 278 -5.89 58.49 -36.66
N ALA A 279 -4.99 59.37 -36.27
CA ALA A 279 -5.34 60.68 -35.71
C ALA A 279 -6.09 61.54 -36.74
N PRO A 280 -7.13 62.28 -36.38
CA PRO A 280 -7.79 63.20 -37.29
C PRO A 280 -6.92 64.41 -37.61
N ALA A 281 -6.83 64.73 -38.89
CA ALA A 281 -6.13 65.89 -39.40
C ALA A 281 -6.69 67.19 -38.80
N ALA A 282 -5.81 68.02 -38.25
CA ALA A 282 -6.14 69.35 -37.77
C ALA A 282 -6.42 70.29 -38.98
N THR A 283 -7.63 70.79 -39.08
CA THR A 283 -8.03 71.85 -40.02
C THR A 283 -7.45 73.21 -39.53
N ALA A 284 -6.56 73.79 -40.29
CA ALA A 284 -6.07 75.14 -40.06
C ALA A 284 -7.12 76.16 -40.50
N THR A 285 -7.48 77.04 -39.60
CA THR A 285 -8.31 78.22 -39.88
C THR A 285 -7.40 79.39 -40.22
N PRO A 286 -7.62 80.16 -41.29
CA PRO A 286 -6.83 81.30 -41.62
C PRO A 286 -7.25 82.54 -40.81
N ALA A 287 -6.24 83.29 -40.35
CA ALA A 287 -6.37 84.54 -39.65
C ALA A 287 -6.73 85.66 -40.59
N ARG A 288 -7.57 86.58 -40.06
CA ARG A 288 -7.63 87.98 -40.43
C ARG A 288 -7.06 88.86 -39.30
#